data_4d57a5612afbaebd3bfc387f45392770
#
_entry.id   4d57a5612afbaebd3bfc387f45392770
#
_cell.length_a   1.000
_cell.length_b   1.000
_cell.length_c   1.000
_cell.angle_alpha   90.00
_cell.angle_beta   90.00
_cell.angle_gamma   90.00
#
_symmetry.space_group_name_H-M   'P 1'
#
loop_
_entity.id
_entity.type
_entity.pdbx_description
1 polymer ?
#
loop_
_entity_poly.entity_id
_entity_poly.type
_entity_poly.pdbx_seq_one_letter_code
_entity_poly.pdbx_strand_id
1 'polypeptide(L)'
;MLENAGLTANSFAAKLEYPRSQTIYDILNGKSAPSCDFFRRFLLSEYSERYNMEWLITGEGSMIKNSEAEVAIPSKDGRGIPLIPVDAMAGCFTGEQSVLLQECERYVVPAFKSADFLIHVSGDSMVPRYFSGDMVACKRLSLSDIFFQWGKVYIIDTDQGALIKKVEPGTTDESITLVSENEKYKPFELPRRNIYRIALVLGLIRVE
;
A
#
# COMPACT_ATOMS: atom_id res chain seq x y z
N MET A 1 -17.30 -19.26 7.78
CA MET A 1 -16.37 -19.26 6.62
C MET A 1 -16.98 -19.91 5.38
N LEU A 2 -17.42 -21.17 5.41
CA LEU A 2 -17.93 -21.86 4.21
C LEU A 2 -19.12 -21.16 3.57
N GLU A 3 -20.10 -20.72 4.34
CA GLU A 3 -21.25 -19.94 3.85
C GLU A 3 -20.82 -18.64 3.19
N ASN A 4 -19.86 -17.92 3.78
CA ASN A 4 -19.31 -16.68 3.23
C ASN A 4 -18.55 -16.91 1.91
N ALA A 5 -17.94 -18.09 1.76
CA ALA A 5 -17.24 -18.50 0.53
C ALA A 5 -18.17 -19.10 -0.53
N GLY A 6 -19.44 -19.33 -0.20
CA GLY A 6 -20.38 -20.04 -1.08
C GLY A 6 -20.01 -21.51 -1.31
N LEU A 7 -19.35 -22.14 -0.34
CA LEU A 7 -18.82 -23.49 -0.47
C LEU A 7 -19.61 -24.50 0.35
N THR A 8 -19.77 -25.70 -0.22
CA THR A 8 -20.19 -26.87 0.52
C THR A 8 -18.98 -27.55 1.19
N ALA A 9 -19.21 -28.36 2.24
CA ALA A 9 -18.14 -29.12 2.87
C ALA A 9 -17.42 -30.05 1.88
N ASN A 10 -18.14 -30.59 0.89
CA ASN A 10 -17.57 -31.43 -0.18
C ASN A 10 -16.62 -30.64 -1.09
N SER A 11 -17.08 -29.47 -1.57
CA SER A 11 -16.25 -28.63 -2.44
C SER A 11 -15.01 -28.11 -1.72
N PHE A 12 -15.15 -27.75 -0.44
CA PHE A 12 -14.04 -27.30 0.37
C PHE A 12 -13.04 -28.41 0.64
N ALA A 13 -13.50 -29.64 0.95
CA ALA A 13 -12.61 -30.81 1.11
C ALA A 13 -11.80 -31.06 -0.17
N ALA A 14 -12.44 -31.02 -1.33
CA ALA A 14 -11.76 -31.20 -2.62
C ALA A 14 -10.71 -30.11 -2.87
N LYS A 15 -11.04 -28.86 -2.56
CA LYS A 15 -10.10 -27.71 -2.69
C LYS A 15 -8.90 -27.78 -1.75
N LEU A 16 -9.06 -28.42 -0.58
CA LEU A 16 -7.98 -28.71 0.36
C LEU A 16 -7.27 -30.04 0.07
N GLU A 17 -7.59 -30.68 -1.06
CA GLU A 17 -6.99 -31.96 -1.46
C GLU A 17 -7.21 -33.09 -0.46
N TYR A 18 -8.35 -33.09 0.24
CA TYR A 18 -8.73 -34.22 1.06
C TYR A 18 -9.36 -35.32 0.21
N PRO A 19 -8.94 -36.58 0.40
CA PRO A 19 -9.50 -37.71 -0.37
C PRO A 19 -10.96 -38.00 -0.01
N ARG A 20 -11.43 -37.56 1.15
CA ARG A 20 -12.82 -37.71 1.62
C ARG A 20 -13.27 -36.45 2.37
N SER A 21 -14.50 -36.06 2.14
CA SER A 21 -15.12 -34.88 2.80
C SER A 21 -15.48 -35.13 4.27
N GLN A 22 -15.43 -36.39 4.74
CA GLN A 22 -15.79 -36.77 6.11
C GLN A 22 -15.01 -35.97 7.17
N THR A 23 -13.73 -35.73 6.95
CA THR A 23 -12.90 -34.92 7.86
C THR A 23 -13.45 -33.52 8.06
N ILE A 24 -13.89 -32.88 6.98
CA ILE A 24 -14.48 -31.53 7.03
C ILE A 24 -15.83 -31.56 7.76
N TYR A 25 -16.66 -32.56 7.49
CA TYR A 25 -17.93 -32.73 8.21
C TYR A 25 -17.74 -32.99 9.71
N ASP A 26 -16.74 -33.75 10.09
CA ASP A 26 -16.45 -34.04 11.52
C ASP A 26 -15.96 -32.79 12.25
N ILE A 27 -15.16 -31.95 11.59
CA ILE A 27 -14.75 -30.64 12.12
C ILE A 27 -15.96 -29.71 12.25
N LEU A 28 -16.78 -29.57 11.21
CA LEU A 28 -17.95 -28.68 11.21
C LEU A 28 -18.99 -29.08 12.27
N ASN A 29 -19.14 -30.37 12.53
CA ASN A 29 -20.06 -30.91 13.52
C ASN A 29 -19.47 -30.99 14.94
N GLY A 30 -18.24 -30.50 15.13
CA GLY A 30 -17.56 -30.52 16.43
C GLY A 30 -17.16 -31.94 16.91
N LYS A 31 -17.17 -32.92 16.02
CA LYS A 31 -16.76 -34.31 16.34
C LYS A 31 -15.25 -34.47 16.44
N SER A 32 -14.51 -33.63 15.74
CA SER A 32 -13.05 -33.59 15.79
C SER A 32 -12.53 -32.14 15.71
N ALA A 33 -11.43 -31.88 16.39
CA ALA A 33 -10.70 -30.62 16.23
C ALA A 33 -9.92 -30.60 14.92
N PRO A 34 -9.72 -29.44 14.30
CA PRO A 34 -8.85 -29.30 13.13
C PRO A 34 -7.42 -29.75 13.47
N SER A 35 -6.81 -30.56 12.61
CA SER A 35 -5.45 -31.05 12.78
C SER A 35 -4.42 -30.07 12.21
N CYS A 36 -3.14 -30.25 12.56
CA CYS A 36 -2.03 -29.51 11.95
C CYS A 36 -1.99 -29.69 10.42
N ASP A 37 -2.38 -30.89 9.90
CA ASP A 37 -2.47 -31.12 8.46
C ASP A 37 -3.60 -30.29 7.82
N PHE A 38 -4.72 -30.11 8.50
CA PHE A 38 -5.79 -29.23 8.06
C PHE A 38 -5.28 -27.78 7.91
N PHE A 39 -4.60 -27.24 8.91
CA PHE A 39 -4.06 -25.90 8.86
C PHE A 39 -2.98 -25.73 7.78
N ARG A 40 -2.12 -26.73 7.59
CA ARG A 40 -1.13 -26.73 6.51
C ARG A 40 -1.79 -26.67 5.12
N ARG A 41 -2.78 -27.51 4.87
CA ARG A 41 -3.53 -27.54 3.61
C ARG A 41 -4.27 -26.23 3.37
N PHE A 42 -4.87 -25.70 4.42
CA PHE A 42 -5.53 -24.40 4.37
C PHE A 42 -4.54 -23.29 4.00
N LEU A 43 -3.36 -23.24 4.61
CA LEU A 43 -2.33 -22.23 4.31
C LEU A 43 -1.81 -22.30 2.87
N LEU A 44 -1.76 -23.50 2.29
CA LEU A 44 -1.34 -23.69 0.90
C LEU A 44 -2.46 -23.47 -0.11
N SER A 45 -3.70 -23.31 0.33
CA SER A 45 -4.86 -23.08 -0.54
C SER A 45 -5.08 -21.59 -0.84
N GLU A 46 -5.84 -21.32 -1.91
CA GLU A 46 -6.31 -19.96 -2.27
C GLU A 46 -7.07 -19.24 -1.14
N TYR A 47 -7.62 -19.99 -0.19
CA TYR A 47 -8.38 -19.43 0.93
C TYR A 47 -7.52 -18.75 1.98
N SER A 48 -6.24 -19.10 2.06
CA SER A 48 -5.31 -18.46 3.00
C SER A 48 -5.07 -16.98 2.69
N GLU A 49 -5.28 -16.54 1.46
CA GLU A 49 -5.18 -15.13 1.07
C GLU A 49 -6.39 -14.31 1.56
N ARG A 50 -7.57 -14.95 1.59
CA ARG A 50 -8.83 -14.28 1.91
C ARG A 50 -9.22 -14.38 3.39
N TYR A 51 -8.93 -15.50 4.05
CA TYR A 51 -9.38 -15.77 5.42
C TYR A 51 -8.24 -15.73 6.42
N ASN A 52 -8.52 -15.13 7.59
CA ASN A 52 -7.55 -14.98 8.65
C ASN A 52 -7.34 -16.31 9.39
N MET A 53 -6.08 -16.77 9.41
CA MET A 53 -5.70 -18.00 10.12
C MET A 53 -5.85 -17.88 11.63
N GLU A 54 -5.56 -16.71 12.19
CA GLU A 54 -5.71 -16.46 13.63
C GLU A 54 -7.16 -16.60 14.05
N TRP A 55 -8.08 -15.99 13.29
CA TRP A 55 -9.51 -16.17 13.51
C TRP A 55 -9.93 -17.65 13.36
N LEU A 56 -9.39 -18.38 12.40
CA LEU A 56 -9.73 -19.78 12.18
C LEU A 56 -9.30 -20.68 13.36
N ILE A 57 -8.24 -20.30 14.06
CA ILE A 57 -7.70 -21.05 15.23
C ILE A 57 -8.38 -20.63 16.53
N THR A 58 -8.54 -19.31 16.74
CA THR A 58 -8.95 -18.76 18.03
C THR A 58 -10.45 -18.41 18.09
N GLY A 59 -11.08 -18.16 16.94
CA GLY A 59 -12.42 -17.59 16.85
C GLY A 59 -12.47 -16.09 17.12
N GLU A 60 -11.33 -15.47 17.46
CA GLU A 60 -11.23 -14.04 17.76
C GLU A 60 -10.73 -13.24 16.57
N GLY A 61 -11.15 -11.96 16.48
CA GLY A 61 -10.75 -11.06 15.40
C GLY A 61 -11.63 -11.17 14.15
N SER A 62 -11.13 -10.65 13.01
CA SER A 62 -11.87 -10.67 11.74
C SER A 62 -11.69 -11.99 11.00
N MET A 63 -12.80 -12.59 10.56
CA MET A 63 -12.82 -13.81 9.75
C MET A 63 -12.13 -13.64 8.39
N ILE A 64 -12.36 -12.50 7.77
CA ILE A 64 -11.78 -12.15 6.47
C ILE A 64 -10.49 -11.38 6.72
N LYS A 65 -9.42 -11.78 6.07
CA LYS A 65 -8.27 -10.89 5.91
C LYS A 65 -8.79 -9.70 5.13
N ASN A 66 -9.09 -8.63 5.84
CA ASN A 66 -9.47 -7.41 5.17
C ASN A 66 -8.33 -7.04 4.22
N SER A 67 -8.61 -7.12 2.92
CA SER A 67 -7.98 -6.26 1.94
C SER A 67 -8.55 -4.83 2.06
N GLU A 68 -9.36 -4.58 3.10
CA GLU A 68 -9.64 -3.23 3.53
C GLU A 68 -8.30 -2.64 3.87
N ALA A 69 -7.99 -1.55 3.21
CA ALA A 69 -6.87 -0.70 3.51
C ALA A 69 -6.69 -0.70 5.02
N GLU A 70 -5.64 -1.36 5.52
CA GLU A 70 -5.32 -1.35 6.94
C GLU A 70 -5.30 0.11 7.32
N VAL A 71 -6.33 0.51 8.07
CA VAL A 71 -6.57 1.90 8.41
C VAL A 71 -5.27 2.45 8.96
N ALA A 72 -4.79 3.54 8.39
CA ALA A 72 -3.63 4.22 8.92
C ALA A 72 -3.93 4.61 10.37
N ILE A 73 -3.31 3.93 11.31
CA ILE A 73 -3.54 4.17 12.74
C ILE A 73 -2.49 5.18 13.20
N PRO A 74 -2.91 6.35 13.72
CA PRO A 74 -1.98 7.29 14.32
C PRO A 74 -1.17 6.60 15.43
N SER A 75 0.14 6.63 15.34
CA SER A 75 1.03 6.01 16.29
C SER A 75 1.17 6.90 17.53
N LYS A 76 0.83 6.35 18.70
CA LYS A 76 1.06 7.01 20.00
C LYS A 76 2.49 6.79 20.52
N ASP A 77 3.21 5.85 19.95
CA ASP A 77 4.51 5.37 20.45
C ASP A 77 5.70 5.95 19.67
N GLY A 78 5.46 6.89 18.75
CA GLY A 78 6.50 7.44 17.87
C GLY A 78 7.02 6.44 16.82
N ARG A 79 6.42 5.26 16.71
CA ARG A 79 6.72 4.25 15.68
C ARG A 79 5.85 4.50 14.45
N GLY A 80 6.30 4.00 13.28
CA GLY A 80 5.53 4.08 12.04
C GLY A 80 6.11 5.07 11.05
N ILE A 81 5.37 5.29 9.98
CA ILE A 81 5.75 6.10 8.83
C ILE A 81 5.41 7.56 9.15
N PRO A 82 6.35 8.50 9.08
CA PRO A 82 6.07 9.92 9.35
C PRO A 82 5.20 10.52 8.24
N LEU A 83 4.19 11.30 8.63
CA LEU A 83 3.43 12.16 7.73
C LEU A 83 4.17 13.49 7.59
N ILE A 84 4.70 13.75 6.41
CA ILE A 84 5.50 14.93 6.14
C ILE A 84 4.61 16.02 5.52
N PRO A 85 4.60 17.25 6.05
CA PRO A 85 3.97 18.37 5.38
C PRO A 85 4.58 18.64 4.01
N VAL A 86 3.77 19.08 3.03
CA VAL A 86 4.24 19.34 1.66
C VAL A 86 5.37 20.35 1.65
N ASP A 87 5.27 21.38 2.48
CA ASP A 87 6.27 22.46 2.62
C ASP A 87 7.61 21.95 3.20
N ALA A 88 7.55 20.88 4.00
CA ALA A 88 8.73 20.29 4.60
C ALA A 88 9.45 19.31 3.66
N MET A 89 8.87 18.99 2.48
CA MET A 89 9.55 18.12 1.52
C MET A 89 10.91 18.67 1.09
N ALA A 90 11.02 19.97 0.89
CA ALA A 90 12.28 20.63 0.54
C ALA A 90 13.37 20.36 1.58
N GLY A 91 13.01 20.23 2.83
CA GLY A 91 13.95 20.04 3.92
C GLY A 91 14.11 18.60 4.39
N CYS A 92 13.12 17.72 4.27
CA CYS A 92 13.16 16.35 4.82
C CYS A 92 14.23 15.43 4.21
N PHE A 93 14.94 15.86 3.19
CA PHE A 93 15.97 15.09 2.52
C PHE A 93 17.40 15.53 2.89
N THR A 94 17.58 16.63 3.59
CA THR A 94 18.89 17.08 4.10
C THR A 94 19.04 16.69 5.56
N GLY A 95 20.15 16.10 5.95
CA GLY A 95 20.40 15.49 7.27
C GLY A 95 20.26 16.42 8.50
N GLU A 96 19.89 17.69 8.31
CA GLU A 96 19.69 18.65 9.41
C GLU A 96 18.29 18.63 10.04
N GLN A 97 17.40 17.72 9.59
CA GLN A 97 15.99 17.74 9.96
C GLN A 97 15.52 16.60 10.86
N SER A 98 16.40 16.08 11.69
CA SER A 98 15.99 15.12 12.73
C SER A 98 14.89 15.68 13.67
N VAL A 99 14.83 16.99 13.87
CA VAL A 99 13.86 17.65 14.76
C VAL A 99 12.45 17.66 14.16
N LEU A 100 12.30 18.08 12.89
CA LEU A 100 10.98 18.13 12.24
C LEU A 100 10.39 16.71 12.05
N LEU A 101 11.22 15.72 11.77
CA LEU A 101 10.77 14.33 11.66
C LEU A 101 10.37 13.70 13.00
N GLN A 102 10.87 14.25 14.13
CA GLN A 102 10.47 13.82 15.48
C GLN A 102 9.10 14.38 15.90
N GLU A 103 8.71 15.53 15.38
CA GLU A 103 7.44 16.19 15.69
C GLU A 103 6.29 15.82 14.73
N CYS A 104 6.60 15.13 13.61
CA CYS A 104 5.59 14.70 12.66
C CYS A 104 4.69 13.61 13.23
N GLU A 105 3.40 13.69 12.92
CA GLU A 105 2.48 12.59 13.12
C GLU A 105 3.00 11.33 12.41
N ARG A 106 2.82 10.18 13.05
CA ARG A 106 3.24 8.91 12.49
C ARG A 106 2.08 7.96 12.39
N TYR A 107 2.10 7.16 11.34
CA TYR A 107 1.04 6.19 11.07
C TYR A 107 1.64 4.79 10.91
N VAL A 108 1.01 3.82 11.55
CA VAL A 108 1.30 2.40 11.30
C VAL A 108 0.39 1.97 10.17
N VAL A 109 0.99 1.64 9.03
CA VAL A 109 0.29 1.14 7.84
C VAL A 109 0.97 -0.14 7.39
N PRO A 110 0.47 -1.30 7.83
CA PRO A 110 1.11 -2.58 7.59
C PRO A 110 1.35 -2.91 6.11
N ALA A 111 0.44 -2.46 5.21
CA ALA A 111 0.60 -2.61 3.77
C ALA A 111 1.82 -1.86 3.20
N PHE A 112 2.28 -0.79 3.86
CA PHE A 112 3.35 0.09 3.37
C PHE A 112 4.61 0.06 4.23
N LYS A 113 4.99 -1.10 4.74
CA LYS A 113 6.20 -1.27 5.59
C LYS A 113 7.50 -0.75 4.94
N SER A 114 7.55 -0.68 3.62
CA SER A 114 8.72 -0.19 2.86
C SER A 114 8.65 1.31 2.53
N ALA A 115 7.59 2.01 2.96
CA ALA A 115 7.49 3.45 2.76
C ALA A 115 8.39 4.20 3.75
N ASP A 116 9.02 5.25 3.26
CA ASP A 116 9.88 6.12 4.07
C ASP A 116 9.09 7.28 4.69
N PHE A 117 7.99 7.70 4.05
CA PHE A 117 7.12 8.77 4.53
C PHE A 117 5.73 8.71 3.88
N LEU A 118 4.78 9.40 4.52
CA LEU A 118 3.47 9.75 3.96
C LEU A 118 3.44 11.23 3.63
N ILE A 119 2.62 11.62 2.65
CA ILE A 119 2.37 13.02 2.32
C ILE A 119 0.93 13.20 1.86
N HIS A 120 0.31 14.33 2.19
CA HIS A 120 -1.01 14.67 1.68
C HIS A 120 -0.97 15.08 0.22
N VAL A 121 -1.95 14.61 -0.54
CA VAL A 121 -2.22 15.08 -1.89
C VAL A 121 -2.91 16.44 -1.81
N SER A 122 -2.44 17.40 -2.59
CA SER A 122 -3.03 18.72 -2.73
C SER A 122 -3.38 18.99 -4.19
N GLY A 123 -4.51 19.66 -4.41
CA GLY A 123 -5.01 19.99 -5.74
C GLY A 123 -5.77 18.84 -6.40
N ASP A 124 -6.16 19.05 -7.65
CA ASP A 124 -7.04 18.15 -8.43
C ASP A 124 -6.38 17.56 -9.68
N SER A 125 -5.10 17.82 -9.90
CA SER A 125 -4.41 17.38 -11.13
C SER A 125 -4.32 15.85 -11.27
N MET A 126 -4.48 15.10 -10.17
CA MET A 126 -4.41 13.67 -10.15
C MET A 126 -5.78 12.98 -9.94
N VAL A 127 -6.87 13.74 -10.03
CA VAL A 127 -8.25 13.21 -10.04
C VAL A 127 -8.49 12.48 -11.38
N PRO A 128 -9.18 11.31 -11.39
CA PRO A 128 -9.97 10.70 -10.30
C PRO A 128 -9.18 9.74 -9.40
N ARG A 129 -7.90 9.51 -9.66
CA ARG A 129 -7.12 8.51 -8.94
C ARG A 129 -6.75 8.96 -7.53
N TYR A 130 -6.34 10.21 -7.38
CA TYR A 130 -5.97 10.81 -6.11
C TYR A 130 -6.75 12.12 -5.95
N PHE A 131 -7.38 12.29 -4.78
CA PHE A 131 -8.12 13.48 -4.42
C PHE A 131 -7.33 14.33 -3.42
N SER A 132 -7.62 15.62 -3.39
CA SER A 132 -7.07 16.50 -2.35
C SER A 132 -7.50 16.00 -0.96
N GLY A 133 -6.52 15.88 -0.05
CA GLY A 133 -6.73 15.30 1.29
C GLY A 133 -6.35 13.82 1.41
N ASP A 134 -6.26 13.07 0.31
CA ASP A 134 -5.70 11.73 0.34
C ASP A 134 -4.27 11.74 0.88
N MET A 135 -3.82 10.65 1.51
CA MET A 135 -2.42 10.43 1.84
C MET A 135 -1.80 9.43 0.88
N VAL A 136 -0.58 9.66 0.45
CA VAL A 136 0.18 8.68 -0.35
C VAL A 136 1.41 8.21 0.41
N ALA A 137 1.66 6.91 0.37
CA ALA A 137 2.85 6.29 0.93
C ALA A 137 3.97 6.31 -0.10
N CYS A 138 5.13 6.83 0.27
CA CYS A 138 6.22 7.13 -0.64
C CYS A 138 7.52 6.48 -0.21
N LYS A 139 8.31 6.03 -1.20
CA LYS A 139 9.67 5.54 -1.02
C LYS A 139 10.65 6.50 -1.69
N ARG A 140 11.62 6.98 -0.92
CA ARG A 140 12.70 7.84 -1.43
C ARG A 140 13.56 7.10 -2.42
N LEU A 141 13.98 7.80 -3.48
CA LEU A 141 14.89 7.28 -4.49
C LEU A 141 16.11 8.20 -4.59
N SER A 142 17.26 7.59 -4.89
CA SER A 142 18.48 8.33 -5.22
C SER A 142 18.43 8.78 -6.67
N LEU A 143 18.75 10.04 -6.94
CA LEU A 143 18.82 10.55 -8.31
C LEU A 143 20.04 10.06 -9.07
N SER A 144 21.14 9.67 -8.36
CA SER A 144 22.38 9.21 -8.99
C SER A 144 22.21 7.94 -9.80
N ASP A 145 21.31 7.06 -9.34
CA ASP A 145 21.13 5.73 -9.91
C ASP A 145 19.66 5.45 -10.25
N ILE A 146 18.91 6.52 -10.56
CA ILE A 146 17.48 6.38 -10.77
C ILE A 146 17.16 5.61 -12.04
N PHE A 147 16.37 4.55 -11.86
CA PHE A 147 15.68 3.85 -12.92
C PHE A 147 14.19 4.20 -12.84
N PHE A 148 13.69 4.95 -13.80
CA PHE A 148 12.27 5.29 -13.86
C PHE A 148 11.43 4.10 -14.27
N GLN A 149 10.43 3.78 -13.46
CA GLN A 149 9.36 2.87 -13.83
C GLN A 149 8.27 3.70 -14.53
N TRP A 150 8.31 3.68 -15.87
CA TRP A 150 7.36 4.46 -16.67
C TRP A 150 5.91 4.11 -16.36
N GLY A 151 5.04 5.11 -16.38
CA GLY A 151 3.64 4.97 -16.00
C GLY A 151 3.35 4.95 -14.50
N LYS A 152 4.39 4.95 -13.65
CA LYS A 152 4.21 5.05 -12.20
C LYS A 152 4.11 6.50 -11.76
N VAL A 153 3.49 6.70 -10.60
CA VAL A 153 3.33 8.02 -9.98
C VAL A 153 4.48 8.28 -9.03
N TYR A 154 5.02 9.47 -9.10
CA TYR A 154 6.13 9.95 -8.29
C TYR A 154 5.77 11.27 -7.62
N ILE A 155 6.38 11.51 -6.46
CA ILE A 155 6.53 12.84 -5.89
C ILE A 155 7.85 13.39 -6.41
N ILE A 156 7.83 14.54 -7.03
CA ILE A 156 8.96 15.19 -7.68
C ILE A 156 9.12 16.57 -7.08
N ASP A 157 10.27 16.82 -6.44
CA ASP A 157 10.62 18.12 -5.86
C ASP A 157 11.38 18.94 -6.89
N THR A 158 10.90 20.16 -7.16
CA THR A 158 11.44 21.08 -8.13
C THR A 158 11.60 22.49 -7.51
N ASP A 159 12.17 23.43 -8.24
CA ASP A 159 12.23 24.84 -7.85
C ASP A 159 10.85 25.50 -7.65
N GLN A 160 9.80 24.90 -8.22
CA GLN A 160 8.41 25.38 -8.10
C GLN A 160 7.64 24.61 -7.02
N GLY A 161 8.32 23.76 -6.24
CA GLY A 161 7.72 22.93 -5.19
C GLY A 161 7.54 21.47 -5.59
N ALA A 162 6.87 20.73 -4.72
CA ALA A 162 6.63 19.31 -4.89
C ALA A 162 5.42 19.05 -5.79
N LEU A 163 5.60 18.20 -6.78
CA LEU A 163 4.58 17.78 -7.73
C LEU A 163 4.29 16.28 -7.55
N ILE A 164 3.02 15.90 -7.61
CA ILE A 164 2.60 14.51 -7.77
C ILE A 164 2.17 14.30 -9.22
N LYS A 165 2.88 13.44 -9.97
CA LYS A 165 2.61 13.17 -11.37
C LYS A 165 2.96 11.74 -11.76
N LYS A 166 2.30 11.26 -12.80
CA LYS A 166 2.72 10.06 -13.53
C LYS A 166 3.92 10.45 -14.40
N VAL A 167 4.96 9.60 -14.38
CA VAL A 167 6.18 9.85 -15.15
C VAL A 167 6.22 8.95 -16.37
N GLU A 168 6.44 9.56 -17.53
CA GLU A 168 6.61 8.92 -18.82
C GLU A 168 7.98 9.31 -19.44
N PRO A 169 8.48 8.58 -20.44
CA PRO A 169 9.69 8.97 -21.15
C PRO A 169 9.58 10.39 -21.69
N GLY A 170 10.67 11.15 -21.62
CA GLY A 170 10.80 12.44 -22.29
C GLY A 170 11.13 12.29 -23.76
N THR A 171 11.20 13.40 -24.50
CA THR A 171 11.66 13.41 -25.89
C THR A 171 13.17 13.15 -26.01
N THR A 172 13.91 13.34 -24.91
CA THR A 172 15.34 13.06 -24.80
C THR A 172 15.64 12.28 -23.52
N ASP A 173 16.82 11.64 -23.48
CA ASP A 173 17.29 10.91 -22.29
C ASP A 173 17.51 11.83 -21.08
N GLU A 174 17.64 13.15 -21.29
CA GLU A 174 17.85 14.14 -20.25
C GLU A 174 16.55 14.74 -19.71
N SER A 175 15.40 14.34 -20.24
CA SER A 175 14.08 14.82 -19.83
C SER A 175 13.14 13.67 -19.43
N ILE A 176 12.08 14.03 -18.73
CA ILE A 176 10.93 13.17 -18.45
C ILE A 176 9.66 13.94 -18.76
N THR A 177 8.60 13.21 -19.15
CA THR A 177 7.27 13.79 -19.34
C THR A 177 6.44 13.57 -18.07
N LEU A 178 5.90 14.65 -17.55
CA LEU A 178 5.00 14.64 -16.40
C LEU A 178 3.55 14.69 -16.87
N VAL A 179 2.79 13.67 -16.48
CA VAL A 179 1.41 13.48 -16.91
C VAL A 179 0.50 13.52 -15.69
N SER A 180 -0.57 14.30 -15.79
CA SER A 180 -1.65 14.36 -14.82
C SER A 180 -2.69 13.26 -15.13
N GLU A 181 -3.36 12.73 -14.11
CA GLU A 181 -4.53 11.85 -14.32
C GLU A 181 -5.75 12.66 -14.78
N ASN A 182 -5.84 13.92 -14.39
CA ASN A 182 -6.90 14.83 -14.82
C ASN A 182 -6.56 15.40 -16.18
N GLU A 183 -7.36 15.06 -17.18
CA GLU A 183 -7.18 15.44 -18.59
C GLU A 183 -7.23 16.96 -18.84
N LYS A 184 -7.73 17.76 -17.89
CA LYS A 184 -7.67 19.23 -17.97
C LYS A 184 -6.24 19.76 -17.96
N TYR A 185 -5.30 19.00 -17.41
CA TYR A 185 -3.89 19.36 -17.29
C TYR A 185 -3.09 18.70 -18.41
N LYS A 186 -2.53 19.51 -19.29
CA LYS A 186 -1.69 18.99 -20.38
C LYS A 186 -0.38 18.43 -19.83
N PRO A 187 0.12 17.32 -20.39
CA PRO A 187 1.46 16.83 -20.09
C PRO A 187 2.52 17.89 -20.43
N PHE A 188 3.60 17.89 -19.69
CA PHE A 188 4.74 18.77 -19.95
C PHE A 188 6.07 18.05 -19.67
N GLU A 189 7.11 18.50 -20.33
CA GLU A 189 8.46 17.98 -20.13
C GLU A 189 9.17 18.71 -18.99
N LEU A 190 9.91 17.93 -18.21
CA LEU A 190 10.79 18.42 -17.16
C LEU A 190 12.22 17.91 -17.41
N PRO A 191 13.24 18.78 -17.55
CA PRO A 191 14.64 18.36 -17.58
C PRO A 191 15.02 17.68 -16.27
N ARG A 192 15.72 16.56 -16.33
CA ARG A 192 16.14 15.80 -15.13
C ARG A 192 16.98 16.64 -14.15
N ARG A 193 17.74 17.60 -14.64
CA ARG A 193 18.53 18.53 -13.83
C ARG A 193 17.68 19.44 -12.93
N ASN A 194 16.39 19.59 -13.24
CA ASN A 194 15.46 20.38 -12.44
C ASN A 194 14.74 19.56 -11.37
N ILE A 195 15.09 18.30 -11.24
CA ILE A 195 14.58 17.42 -10.21
C ILE A 195 15.59 17.45 -9.05
N TYR A 196 15.19 18.01 -7.93
CA TYR A 196 16.05 18.06 -6.75
C TYR A 196 15.94 16.78 -5.92
N ARG A 197 14.74 16.22 -5.87
CA ARG A 197 14.43 15.01 -5.10
C ARG A 197 13.28 14.27 -5.72
N ILE A 198 13.22 12.96 -5.45
CA ILE A 198 12.19 12.12 -6.01
C ILE A 198 11.81 11.00 -5.07
N ALA A 199 10.52 10.67 -5.04
CA ALA A 199 10.03 9.49 -4.34
C ALA A 199 8.98 8.76 -5.18
N LEU A 200 9.01 7.44 -5.14
CA LEU A 200 8.01 6.60 -5.78
C LEU A 200 6.78 6.49 -4.87
N VAL A 201 5.61 6.71 -5.43
CA VAL A 201 4.34 6.46 -4.75
C VAL A 201 4.05 4.96 -4.75
N LEU A 202 4.01 4.36 -3.56
CA LEU A 202 3.75 2.94 -3.36
C LEU A 202 2.25 2.64 -3.31
N GLY A 203 1.47 3.56 -2.76
CA GLY A 203 0.03 3.40 -2.64
C GLY A 203 -0.68 4.59 -2.01
N LEU A 204 -1.99 4.46 -1.92
CA LEU A 204 -2.93 5.48 -1.48
C LEU A 204 -3.59 5.05 -0.17
N ILE A 205 -3.75 6.00 0.73
CA ILE A 205 -4.53 5.89 1.96
C ILE A 205 -5.62 6.95 1.89
N ARG A 206 -6.88 6.51 1.92
CA ARG A 206 -8.05 7.40 1.95
C ARG A 206 -8.83 7.11 3.21
N VAL A 207 -9.12 8.17 3.96
CA VAL A 207 -10.00 8.11 5.13
C VAL A 207 -11.36 8.64 4.68
N GLU A 208 -12.40 7.81 4.82
CA GLU A 208 -13.80 8.18 4.54
C GLU A 208 -14.45 8.84 5.77
#